data_1484467c55fb50b4276c8761903085d6
#
_entry.id   1484467c55fb50b4276c8761903085d6
#
_cell.length_a   1.000
_cell.length_b   1.000
_cell.length_c   1.000
_cell.angle_alpha   90.00
_cell.angle_beta   90.00
_cell.angle_gamma   90.00
#
_symmetry.space_group_name_H-M   'P 1'
#
loop_
_entity.id
_entity.type
_entity.pdbx_description
1 polymer ?
#
loop_
_entity_poly.entity_id
_entity_poly.type
_entity_poly.pdbx_seq_one_letter_code
_entity_poly.pdbx_strand_id
1 'polypeptide(L)'
;MSEIEMNEKTSTTEAGGSSRRSAVLLGGAALATMMLGRGRANAQAAVTDNDILNFALNLEFLEAQFYTIATTGMTLDQAGLSTKSGSGSAGGAVTVKANAKVPFVTPFLQQFANEVAADEQNHVKFLQTTLGTAAVAQPAIDLMNSFNALAQAAGLGSTFDPFASETNFLLGAFIFEDVGVTAYQGAAGLISSKTYLDKAVGIHNVEAYHAASIRTRIFQAGATAQAASQAIAATRAKLDGTNNDDVGVGITNGAATIVDNDANAMTYARSTTQVLSIVYGGGSGMGAFYPAGMNGTIK
;
A
#
# COMPACT_ATOMS: atom_id res chain seq x y z
N MET A 1 -58.12 10.46 13.02
CA MET A 1 -58.47 11.43 14.03
C MET A 1 -58.09 10.86 15.38
N SER A 2 -56.98 11.25 15.93
CA SER A 2 -56.75 11.48 17.36
C SER A 2 -55.37 12.11 17.48
N GLU A 3 -55.41 13.36 17.89
CA GLU A 3 -54.26 14.23 18.23
C GLU A 3 -53.60 13.67 19.49
N ILE A 4 -52.27 13.76 19.57
CA ILE A 4 -51.57 13.61 20.84
C ILE A 4 -50.77 14.89 21.05
N GLU A 5 -51.21 15.59 22.12
CA GLU A 5 -50.69 16.85 22.61
C GLU A 5 -49.23 16.77 23.06
N MET A 6 -48.50 17.84 22.78
CA MET A 6 -47.20 18.17 23.37
C MET A 6 -47.40 18.64 24.82
N ASN A 7 -46.59 18.14 25.72
CA ASN A 7 -46.50 18.65 27.09
C ASN A 7 -45.07 19.13 27.34
N GLU A 8 -44.87 20.44 27.32
CA GLU A 8 -43.69 21.14 27.79
C GLU A 8 -43.60 21.04 29.32
N LYS A 9 -42.44 20.65 29.79
CA LYS A 9 -41.98 20.96 31.14
C LYS A 9 -40.57 21.56 31.12
N THR A 10 -40.56 22.87 31.25
CA THR A 10 -39.41 23.67 31.65
C THR A 10 -38.93 23.29 33.05
N SER A 11 -37.64 23.01 33.18
CA SER A 11 -36.93 23.09 34.44
C SER A 11 -35.53 23.66 34.20
N THR A 12 -35.36 24.89 34.64
CA THR A 12 -34.12 25.62 34.74
C THR A 12 -33.28 25.12 35.92
N THR A 13 -32.02 24.76 35.69
CA THR A 13 -30.94 24.94 36.68
C THR A 13 -29.63 25.21 35.96
N GLU A 14 -29.09 26.37 36.29
CA GLU A 14 -27.77 26.84 35.92
C GLU A 14 -26.70 25.98 36.63
N ALA A 15 -25.58 25.71 35.96
CA ALA A 15 -24.20 26.00 36.38
C ALA A 15 -23.16 25.26 35.57
N GLY A 16 -22.14 25.95 35.12
CA GLY A 16 -20.80 25.43 34.89
C GLY A 16 -20.43 25.17 33.42
N GLY A 17 -20.12 26.27 32.69
CA GLY A 17 -19.43 26.17 31.42
C GLY A 17 -18.05 25.55 31.55
N SER A 18 -17.80 24.49 30.83
CA SER A 18 -16.47 24.02 30.49
C SER A 18 -16.41 23.87 28.97
N SER A 19 -15.64 24.78 28.40
CA SER A 19 -15.42 24.94 26.97
C SER A 19 -14.76 23.69 26.37
N ARG A 20 -15.50 22.96 25.52
CA ARG A 20 -14.98 21.83 24.72
C ARG A 20 -14.22 22.28 23.46
N ARG A 21 -13.54 23.41 23.48
CA ARG A 21 -12.78 23.93 22.34
C ARG A 21 -11.26 23.82 22.47
N SER A 22 -10.72 23.11 23.46
CA SER A 22 -9.26 23.04 23.70
C SER A 22 -8.63 21.65 23.53
N ALA A 23 -9.30 20.68 22.90
CA ALA A 23 -8.78 19.31 22.78
C ALA A 23 -8.23 18.93 21.38
N VAL A 24 -8.18 19.87 20.42
CA VAL A 24 -7.73 19.56 19.04
C VAL A 24 -6.30 20.10 18.74
N LEU A 25 -5.64 20.76 19.68
CA LEU A 25 -4.32 21.41 19.45
C LEU A 25 -3.15 20.81 20.22
N LEU A 26 -3.25 19.59 20.75
CA LEU A 26 -2.16 18.97 21.54
C LEU A 26 -1.58 17.66 20.92
N GLY A 27 -1.91 17.35 19.67
CA GLY A 27 -1.32 16.19 18.95
C GLY A 27 -0.07 16.51 18.12
N GLY A 28 0.29 17.78 17.94
CA GLY A 28 1.32 18.21 17.00
C GLY A 28 2.66 18.71 17.58
N ALA A 29 2.83 18.73 18.90
CA ALA A 29 3.99 19.42 19.50
C ALA A 29 4.83 18.57 20.47
N ALA A 30 4.63 17.25 20.57
CA ALA A 30 5.32 16.41 21.54
C ALA A 30 6.55 15.64 21.01
N LEU A 31 7.07 15.97 19.81
CA LEU A 31 8.29 15.34 19.24
C LEU A 31 9.50 16.29 19.16
N ALA A 32 9.45 17.48 19.78
CA ALA A 32 10.52 18.48 19.65
C ALA A 32 11.36 18.72 20.92
N THR A 33 11.20 17.96 22.02
CA THR A 33 11.94 18.27 23.26
C THR A 33 12.47 17.06 24.01
N MET A 34 13.28 16.24 23.35
CA MET A 34 14.25 15.38 24.06
C MET A 34 15.46 15.08 23.17
N MET A 35 16.35 16.05 22.98
CA MET A 35 17.76 15.85 22.60
C MET A 35 18.56 17.14 22.84
N LEU A 36 18.81 17.48 24.11
CA LEU A 36 19.93 18.37 24.47
C LEU A 36 21.07 17.52 25.02
N GLY A 37 21.60 16.62 24.17
CA GLY A 37 22.91 16.03 24.34
C GLY A 37 23.85 16.66 23.32
N ARG A 38 24.95 17.26 23.78
CA ARG A 38 25.99 17.85 22.93
C ARG A 38 26.69 16.78 22.09
N GLY A 39 26.10 16.40 20.97
CA GLY A 39 26.71 15.74 19.84
C GLY A 39 26.29 16.50 18.60
N ARG A 40 27.15 16.73 17.64
CA ARG A 40 26.77 17.27 16.32
C ARG A 40 25.65 16.39 15.78
N ALA A 41 24.41 16.80 15.98
CA ALA A 41 23.31 16.26 15.24
C ALA A 41 23.57 16.65 13.78
N ASN A 42 23.96 15.69 12.94
CA ASN A 42 23.75 15.82 11.53
C ASN A 42 22.24 16.04 11.39
N ALA A 43 21.82 17.26 11.10
CA ALA A 43 20.44 17.52 10.77
C ALA A 43 20.13 16.63 9.57
N GLN A 44 19.38 15.56 9.77
CA GLN A 44 18.86 14.75 8.69
C GLN A 44 18.13 15.73 7.76
N ALA A 45 18.53 15.79 6.49
CA ALA A 45 17.89 16.67 5.54
C ALA A 45 16.37 16.39 5.57
N ALA A 46 15.57 17.45 5.60
CA ALA A 46 14.11 17.31 5.57
C ALA A 46 13.73 16.54 4.30
N VAL A 47 12.85 15.54 4.47
CA VAL A 47 12.30 14.76 3.35
C VAL A 47 11.59 15.73 2.40
N THR A 48 11.93 15.66 1.12
CA THR A 48 11.35 16.51 0.06
C THR A 48 10.21 15.80 -0.66
N ASP A 49 9.39 16.56 -1.39
CA ASP A 49 8.36 15.97 -2.25
C ASP A 49 8.95 14.99 -3.27
N ASN A 50 10.14 15.27 -3.82
CA ASN A 50 10.82 14.35 -4.72
C ASN A 50 11.23 13.03 -4.03
N ASP A 51 11.60 13.07 -2.75
CA ASP A 51 11.92 11.86 -2.00
C ASP A 51 10.67 11.01 -1.80
N ILE A 52 9.53 11.62 -1.51
CA ILE A 52 8.24 10.95 -1.36
C ILE A 52 7.78 10.34 -2.69
N LEU A 53 7.85 11.10 -3.78
CA LEU A 53 7.47 10.59 -5.11
C LEU A 53 8.42 9.50 -5.61
N ASN A 54 9.71 9.55 -5.29
CA ASN A 54 10.64 8.47 -5.58
C ASN A 54 10.37 7.22 -4.74
N PHE A 55 9.94 7.39 -3.48
CA PHE A 55 9.49 6.27 -2.67
C PHE A 55 8.26 5.60 -3.30
N ALA A 56 7.26 6.38 -3.72
CA ALA A 56 6.12 5.87 -4.46
C ALA A 56 6.54 5.17 -5.76
N LEU A 57 7.46 5.76 -6.55
CA LEU A 57 7.94 5.17 -7.81
C LEU A 57 8.58 3.79 -7.62
N ASN A 58 9.26 3.52 -6.49
CA ASN A 58 9.75 2.17 -6.22
C ASN A 58 8.60 1.17 -6.01
N LEU A 59 7.52 1.56 -5.32
CA LEU A 59 6.34 0.71 -5.12
C LEU A 59 5.64 0.45 -6.45
N GLU A 60 5.40 1.48 -7.24
CA GLU A 60 4.81 1.36 -8.57
C GLU A 60 5.61 0.45 -9.53
N PHE A 61 6.95 0.49 -9.45
CA PHE A 61 7.77 -0.46 -10.20
C PHE A 61 7.50 -1.91 -9.77
N LEU A 62 7.28 -2.17 -8.49
CA LEU A 62 6.99 -3.53 -7.99
C LEU A 62 5.64 -4.02 -8.51
N GLU A 63 4.60 -3.19 -8.41
CA GLU A 63 3.24 -3.49 -8.86
C GLU A 63 3.19 -3.63 -10.37
N ALA A 64 3.73 -2.67 -11.12
CA ALA A 64 3.81 -2.73 -12.57
C ALA A 64 4.57 -3.97 -13.09
N GLN A 65 5.67 -4.39 -12.44
CA GLN A 65 6.36 -5.64 -12.77
C GLN A 65 5.47 -6.84 -12.52
N PHE A 66 4.84 -6.91 -11.36
CA PHE A 66 3.96 -8.02 -10.99
C PHE A 66 2.82 -8.20 -12.00
N TYR A 67 2.06 -7.14 -12.28
CA TYR A 67 0.92 -7.22 -13.18
C TYR A 67 1.31 -7.42 -14.66
N THR A 68 2.39 -6.78 -15.12
CA THR A 68 2.89 -6.98 -16.48
C THR A 68 3.33 -8.42 -16.69
N ILE A 69 4.05 -9.01 -15.75
CA ILE A 69 4.47 -10.42 -15.81
C ILE A 69 3.26 -11.34 -15.72
N ALA A 70 2.31 -11.08 -14.82
CA ALA A 70 1.10 -11.90 -14.67
C ALA A 70 0.27 -11.97 -15.96
N THR A 71 0.18 -10.87 -16.68
CA THR A 71 -0.66 -10.76 -17.90
C THR A 71 0.06 -11.17 -19.17
N THR A 72 1.37 -10.91 -19.27
CA THR A 72 2.13 -11.08 -20.53
C THR A 72 3.22 -12.17 -20.43
N GLY A 73 3.74 -12.44 -19.23
CA GLY A 73 4.96 -13.24 -19.01
C GLY A 73 6.25 -12.46 -19.22
N MET A 74 6.20 -11.16 -19.47
CA MET A 74 7.33 -10.28 -19.74
C MET A 74 7.54 -9.29 -18.59
N THR A 75 8.79 -8.91 -18.35
CA THR A 75 9.13 -7.77 -17.47
C THR A 75 8.82 -6.44 -18.17
N LEU A 76 8.82 -5.32 -17.42
CA LEU A 76 8.52 -3.99 -17.97
C LEU A 76 9.44 -3.62 -19.16
N ASP A 77 10.74 -3.85 -19.02
CA ASP A 77 11.71 -3.57 -20.07
C ASP A 77 11.51 -4.46 -21.31
N GLN A 78 11.17 -5.73 -21.13
CA GLN A 78 10.80 -6.64 -22.22
C GLN A 78 9.49 -6.22 -22.91
N ALA A 79 8.58 -5.60 -22.16
CA ALA A 79 7.34 -5.01 -22.69
C ALA A 79 7.54 -3.61 -23.29
N GLY A 80 8.79 -3.09 -23.30
CA GLY A 80 9.14 -1.82 -23.91
C GLY A 80 8.97 -0.59 -23.01
N LEU A 81 8.79 -0.78 -21.71
CA LEU A 81 8.69 0.32 -20.74
C LEU A 81 10.06 0.63 -20.13
N SER A 82 10.31 1.93 -19.87
CA SER A 82 11.55 2.36 -19.26
C SER A 82 11.60 2.02 -17.77
N THR A 83 12.66 1.31 -17.36
CA THR A 83 13.00 1.07 -15.95
C THR A 83 14.20 1.92 -15.51
N LYS A 84 14.67 2.83 -16.37
CA LYS A 84 15.84 3.67 -16.13
C LYS A 84 15.53 4.85 -15.23
N SER A 85 16.55 5.35 -14.54
CA SER A 85 16.45 6.63 -13.85
C SER A 85 16.30 7.79 -14.84
N GLY A 86 15.84 8.93 -14.33
CA GLY A 86 15.79 10.17 -15.12
C GLY A 86 17.16 10.66 -15.62
N SER A 87 18.26 10.23 -14.99
CA SER A 87 19.65 10.46 -15.43
C SER A 87 20.20 9.37 -16.34
N GLY A 88 19.42 8.33 -16.67
CA GLY A 88 19.76 7.27 -17.62
C GLY A 88 20.40 6.02 -17.02
N SER A 89 20.54 5.90 -15.68
CA SER A 89 21.03 4.69 -15.04
C SER A 89 20.08 3.52 -15.30
N ALA A 90 20.61 2.32 -15.55
CA ALA A 90 19.83 1.13 -15.79
C ALA A 90 18.98 0.72 -14.56
N GLY A 91 17.82 0.14 -14.80
CA GLY A 91 17.01 -0.49 -13.78
C GLY A 91 17.63 -1.77 -13.25
N GLY A 92 17.25 -2.15 -12.01
CA GLY A 92 17.65 -3.39 -11.37
C GLY A 92 16.96 -4.61 -12.01
N ALA A 93 17.56 -5.78 -11.82
CA ALA A 93 17.02 -7.03 -12.33
C ALA A 93 15.75 -7.46 -11.59
N VAL A 94 14.90 -8.22 -12.29
CA VAL A 94 13.71 -8.86 -11.71
C VAL A 94 13.96 -10.36 -11.59
N THR A 95 13.86 -10.89 -10.36
CA THR A 95 13.88 -12.32 -10.10
C THR A 95 12.45 -12.85 -10.12
N VAL A 96 12.15 -13.72 -11.06
CA VAL A 96 10.84 -14.35 -11.23
C VAL A 96 11.02 -15.75 -11.82
N LYS A 97 10.05 -16.62 -11.61
CA LYS A 97 10.07 -17.97 -12.23
C LYS A 97 9.99 -17.89 -13.75
N ALA A 98 10.48 -18.91 -14.44
CA ALA A 98 10.22 -19.07 -15.87
C ALA A 98 8.70 -19.26 -16.13
N ASN A 99 8.21 -18.71 -17.24
CA ASN A 99 6.80 -18.80 -17.65
C ASN A 99 5.82 -18.31 -16.57
N ALA A 100 6.07 -17.12 -16.03
CA ALA A 100 5.29 -16.55 -14.94
C ALA A 100 3.93 -15.94 -15.37
N LYS A 101 3.53 -16.09 -16.65
CA LYS A 101 2.19 -15.66 -17.08
C LYS A 101 1.12 -16.50 -16.37
N VAL A 102 0.13 -15.80 -15.77
CA VAL A 102 -1.00 -16.45 -15.11
C VAL A 102 -1.89 -17.14 -16.15
N PRO A 103 -2.27 -18.40 -15.93
CA PRO A 103 -3.19 -19.12 -16.82
C PRO A 103 -4.64 -18.69 -16.53
N PHE A 104 -5.00 -17.45 -16.89
CA PHE A 104 -6.38 -16.97 -16.72
C PHE A 104 -7.36 -17.81 -17.54
N VAL A 105 -8.43 -18.25 -16.88
CA VAL A 105 -9.56 -18.95 -17.48
C VAL A 105 -10.87 -18.18 -17.37
N THR A 106 -10.95 -17.23 -16.44
CA THR A 106 -12.09 -16.33 -16.23
C THR A 106 -11.90 -15.06 -17.07
N PRO A 107 -12.71 -14.84 -18.15
CA PRO A 107 -12.50 -13.67 -19.03
C PRO A 107 -12.50 -12.33 -18.29
N PHE A 108 -13.37 -12.18 -17.28
CA PHE A 108 -13.39 -10.97 -16.47
C PHE A 108 -12.06 -10.75 -15.72
N LEU A 109 -11.51 -11.80 -15.08
CA LEU A 109 -10.26 -11.66 -14.32
C LEU A 109 -9.08 -11.34 -15.22
N GLN A 110 -9.04 -11.91 -16.43
CA GLN A 110 -8.02 -11.55 -17.42
C GLN A 110 -8.13 -10.09 -17.85
N GLN A 111 -9.36 -9.61 -18.14
CA GLN A 111 -9.59 -8.22 -18.53
C GLN A 111 -9.24 -7.25 -17.39
N PHE A 112 -9.68 -7.56 -16.17
CA PHE A 112 -9.34 -6.79 -14.97
C PHE A 112 -7.81 -6.75 -14.74
N ALA A 113 -7.12 -7.89 -14.79
CA ALA A 113 -5.68 -7.91 -14.65
C ALA A 113 -4.95 -7.10 -15.73
N ASN A 114 -5.46 -7.09 -16.97
CA ASN A 114 -4.91 -6.26 -18.05
C ASN A 114 -5.14 -4.77 -17.80
N GLU A 115 -6.30 -4.39 -17.26
CA GLU A 115 -6.61 -3.01 -16.88
C GLU A 115 -5.65 -2.53 -15.79
N VAL A 116 -5.55 -3.26 -14.68
CA VAL A 116 -4.62 -2.92 -13.59
C VAL A 116 -3.17 -2.86 -14.11
N ALA A 117 -2.73 -3.83 -14.92
CA ALA A 117 -1.40 -3.78 -15.52
C ALA A 117 -1.14 -2.50 -16.33
N ALA A 118 -2.15 -2.00 -17.04
CA ALA A 118 -2.04 -0.75 -17.80
C ALA A 118 -2.02 0.47 -16.88
N ASP A 119 -2.80 0.46 -15.80
CA ASP A 119 -2.83 1.54 -14.82
C ASP A 119 -1.48 1.66 -14.10
N GLU A 120 -0.92 0.56 -13.60
CA GLU A 120 0.38 0.54 -12.92
C GLU A 120 1.53 1.00 -13.85
N GLN A 121 1.51 0.57 -15.12
CA GLN A 121 2.46 1.06 -16.12
C GLN A 121 2.32 2.57 -16.35
N ASN A 122 1.11 3.10 -16.27
CA ASN A 122 0.86 4.53 -16.42
C ASN A 122 1.24 5.31 -15.16
N HIS A 123 1.07 4.75 -13.96
CA HIS A 123 1.57 5.32 -12.70
C HIS A 123 3.09 5.47 -12.75
N VAL A 124 3.83 4.42 -13.15
CA VAL A 124 5.29 4.49 -13.35
C VAL A 124 5.67 5.60 -14.32
N LYS A 125 5.07 5.65 -15.52
CA LYS A 125 5.35 6.68 -16.54
C LYS A 125 5.05 8.08 -16.03
N PHE A 126 3.94 8.24 -15.33
CA PHE A 126 3.53 9.51 -14.75
C PHE A 126 4.53 10.01 -13.71
N LEU A 127 4.93 9.16 -12.76
CA LEU A 127 5.90 9.52 -11.73
C LEU A 127 7.28 9.79 -12.32
N GLN A 128 7.75 8.97 -13.28
CA GLN A 128 9.01 9.24 -14.00
C GLN A 128 8.97 10.58 -14.73
N THR A 129 7.86 10.91 -15.39
CA THR A 129 7.69 12.19 -16.09
C THR A 129 7.67 13.36 -15.13
N THR A 130 6.97 13.21 -14.01
CA THR A 130 6.83 14.24 -12.97
C THR A 130 8.17 14.54 -12.28
N LEU A 131 8.94 13.53 -11.99
CA LEU A 131 10.25 13.62 -11.35
C LEU A 131 11.36 14.08 -12.34
N GLY A 132 11.20 13.81 -13.63
CA GLY A 132 12.19 14.13 -14.65
C GLY A 132 13.56 13.54 -14.32
N THR A 133 14.61 14.36 -14.29
CA THR A 133 15.98 13.92 -13.97
C THR A 133 16.16 13.41 -12.54
N ALA A 134 15.23 13.72 -11.62
CA ALA A 134 15.26 13.25 -10.24
C ALA A 134 14.68 11.83 -10.08
N ALA A 135 14.03 11.26 -11.10
CA ALA A 135 13.46 9.93 -11.04
C ALA A 135 14.54 8.88 -10.78
N VAL A 136 14.33 8.04 -9.76
CA VAL A 136 15.20 6.89 -9.49
C VAL A 136 14.99 5.79 -10.54
N ALA A 137 16.00 4.94 -10.74
CA ALA A 137 15.81 3.72 -11.52
C ALA A 137 14.99 2.70 -10.73
N GLN A 138 14.37 1.75 -11.42
CA GLN A 138 13.82 0.56 -10.79
C GLN A 138 14.85 -0.11 -9.90
N PRO A 139 14.55 -0.47 -8.65
CA PRO A 139 15.44 -1.29 -7.82
C PRO A 139 15.46 -2.74 -8.31
N ALA A 140 16.36 -3.56 -7.77
CA ALA A 140 16.25 -5.01 -7.94
C ALA A 140 14.97 -5.51 -7.24
N ILE A 141 14.18 -6.33 -7.95
CA ILE A 141 12.88 -6.83 -7.47
C ILE A 141 12.90 -8.37 -7.46
N ASP A 142 12.41 -8.97 -6.38
CA ASP A 142 12.25 -10.43 -6.28
C ASP A 142 10.75 -10.78 -6.15
N LEU A 143 10.20 -11.42 -7.19
CA LEU A 143 8.83 -11.90 -7.26
C LEU A 143 8.75 -13.44 -7.14
N MET A 144 9.75 -14.08 -6.58
CA MET A 144 9.80 -15.53 -6.38
C MET A 144 10.13 -15.89 -4.93
N ASN A 145 11.34 -15.56 -4.46
CA ASN A 145 11.75 -15.92 -3.12
C ASN A 145 11.03 -15.11 -2.04
N SER A 146 10.68 -13.86 -2.34
CA SER A 146 9.88 -13.00 -1.48
C SER A 146 8.52 -13.60 -1.15
N PHE A 147 7.80 -14.08 -2.15
CA PHE A 147 6.50 -14.73 -1.95
C PHE A 147 6.62 -16.02 -1.13
N ASN A 148 7.67 -16.82 -1.34
CA ASN A 148 7.92 -18.02 -0.54
C ASN A 148 8.19 -17.66 0.94
N ALA A 149 9.02 -16.65 1.19
CA ALA A 149 9.34 -16.21 2.54
C ALA A 149 8.11 -15.67 3.29
N LEU A 150 7.30 -14.85 2.61
CA LEU A 150 6.07 -14.30 3.20
C LEU A 150 5.01 -15.37 3.41
N ALA A 151 4.86 -16.34 2.50
CA ALA A 151 3.95 -17.46 2.69
C ALA A 151 4.32 -18.30 3.91
N GLN A 152 5.62 -18.56 4.10
CA GLN A 152 6.12 -19.23 5.29
C GLN A 152 5.83 -18.42 6.56
N ALA A 153 6.07 -17.13 6.54
CA ALA A 153 5.78 -16.24 7.66
C ALA A 153 4.28 -16.19 8.00
N ALA A 154 3.41 -16.27 6.98
CA ALA A 154 1.97 -16.30 7.11
C ALA A 154 1.38 -17.69 7.45
N GLY A 155 2.22 -18.73 7.53
CA GLY A 155 1.75 -20.11 7.77
C GLY A 155 0.98 -20.72 6.60
N LEU A 156 1.15 -20.16 5.38
CA LEU A 156 0.48 -20.63 4.16
C LEU A 156 1.25 -21.72 3.41
N GLY A 157 2.41 -22.13 3.93
CA GLY A 157 3.28 -23.16 3.37
C GLY A 157 4.71 -22.67 3.15
N SER A 158 5.59 -23.57 2.67
CA SER A 158 7.00 -23.22 2.40
C SER A 158 7.22 -22.52 1.07
N THR A 159 6.23 -22.58 0.17
CA THR A 159 6.28 -21.98 -1.17
C THR A 159 4.92 -21.40 -1.52
N PHE A 160 4.93 -20.30 -2.24
CA PHE A 160 3.75 -19.70 -2.83
C PHE A 160 4.11 -19.10 -4.20
N ASP A 161 3.40 -19.53 -5.22
CA ASP A 161 3.55 -19.06 -6.58
C ASP A 161 2.34 -18.20 -6.97
N PRO A 162 2.45 -16.86 -6.99
CA PRO A 162 1.33 -15.98 -7.33
C PRO A 162 0.89 -16.11 -8.80
N PHE A 163 1.73 -16.71 -9.65
CA PHE A 163 1.46 -16.88 -11.07
C PHE A 163 0.89 -18.26 -11.42
N ALA A 164 0.61 -19.12 -10.43
CA ALA A 164 0.15 -20.48 -10.68
C ALA A 164 -1.34 -20.59 -11.02
N SER A 165 -2.16 -19.68 -10.54
CA SER A 165 -3.62 -19.67 -10.74
C SER A 165 -4.22 -18.29 -10.52
N GLU A 166 -5.48 -18.12 -10.94
CA GLU A 166 -6.24 -16.87 -10.71
C GLU A 166 -6.37 -16.52 -9.21
N THR A 167 -6.63 -17.52 -8.36
CA THR A 167 -6.72 -17.28 -6.91
C THR A 167 -5.37 -16.89 -6.32
N ASN A 168 -4.28 -17.53 -6.75
CA ASN A 168 -2.95 -17.15 -6.29
C ASN A 168 -2.56 -15.74 -6.76
N PHE A 169 -2.93 -15.38 -8.00
CA PHE A 169 -2.76 -14.02 -8.52
C PHE A 169 -3.48 -12.99 -7.64
N LEU A 170 -4.75 -13.24 -7.31
CA LEU A 170 -5.51 -12.33 -6.44
C LEU A 170 -4.88 -12.20 -5.05
N LEU A 171 -4.38 -13.28 -4.46
CA LEU A 171 -3.69 -13.23 -3.17
C LEU A 171 -2.34 -12.51 -3.25
N GLY A 172 -1.61 -12.67 -4.37
CA GLY A 172 -0.38 -11.90 -4.64
C GLY A 172 -0.65 -10.41 -4.79
N ALA A 173 -1.67 -10.05 -5.58
CA ALA A 173 -2.14 -8.67 -5.76
C ALA A 173 -2.59 -8.03 -4.44
N PHE A 174 -3.32 -8.77 -3.60
CA PHE A 174 -3.77 -8.33 -2.27
C PHE A 174 -2.60 -7.92 -1.35
N ILE A 175 -1.41 -8.52 -1.52
CA ILE A 175 -0.22 -8.13 -0.74
C ILE A 175 0.18 -6.69 -1.05
N PHE A 176 0.06 -6.25 -2.30
CA PHE A 176 0.53 -4.96 -2.77
C PHE A 176 -0.53 -3.86 -2.63
N GLU A 177 -1.69 -4.04 -3.21
CA GLU A 177 -2.71 -3.00 -3.34
C GLU A 177 -3.20 -2.40 -2.01
N ASP A 178 -3.47 -3.23 -0.99
CA ASP A 178 -3.82 -2.71 0.33
C ASP A 178 -2.68 -1.87 0.93
N VAL A 179 -1.42 -2.25 0.66
CA VAL A 179 -0.25 -1.48 1.10
C VAL A 179 -0.12 -0.21 0.28
N GLY A 180 -0.35 -0.24 -1.03
CA GLY A 180 -0.37 0.92 -1.91
C GLY A 180 -1.36 1.98 -1.42
N VAL A 181 -2.62 1.58 -1.18
CA VAL A 181 -3.65 2.47 -0.59
C VAL A 181 -3.16 3.14 0.70
N THR A 182 -2.66 2.35 1.65
CA THR A 182 -2.25 2.88 2.96
C THR A 182 -0.94 3.68 2.91
N ALA A 183 -0.05 3.40 1.95
CA ALA A 183 1.17 4.14 1.70
C ALA A 183 0.87 5.54 1.15
N TYR A 184 0.00 5.65 0.15
CA TYR A 184 -0.43 6.94 -0.39
C TYR A 184 -1.19 7.75 0.65
N GLN A 185 -2.08 7.14 1.43
CA GLN A 185 -2.78 7.81 2.53
C GLN A 185 -1.80 8.38 3.55
N GLY A 186 -0.79 7.60 3.95
CA GLY A 186 0.22 8.05 4.92
C GLY A 186 1.16 9.11 4.39
N ALA A 187 1.47 9.08 3.08
CA ALA A 187 2.34 10.05 2.42
C ALA A 187 1.64 11.39 2.14
N ALA A 188 0.32 11.41 2.01
CA ALA A 188 -0.44 12.61 1.60
C ALA A 188 -0.15 13.83 2.48
N GLY A 189 -0.07 13.65 3.81
CA GLY A 189 0.23 14.72 4.76
C GLY A 189 1.68 15.25 4.73
N LEU A 190 2.58 14.55 4.03
CA LEU A 190 4.00 14.90 3.93
C LEU A 190 4.28 15.72 2.65
N ILE A 191 3.39 15.68 1.66
CA ILE A 191 3.55 16.37 0.38
C ILE A 191 3.21 17.85 0.58
N SER A 192 4.18 18.73 0.31
CA SER A 192 4.04 20.19 0.46
C SER A 192 3.45 20.85 -0.80
N SER A 193 3.73 20.33 -1.98
CA SER A 193 3.19 20.82 -3.25
C SER A 193 1.73 20.38 -3.44
N LYS A 194 0.81 21.33 -3.51
CA LYS A 194 -0.61 21.05 -3.80
C LYS A 194 -0.80 20.35 -5.14
N THR A 195 0.04 20.64 -6.13
CA THR A 195 0.00 20.00 -7.44
C THR A 195 0.39 18.51 -7.33
N TYR A 196 1.42 18.17 -6.56
CA TYR A 196 1.81 16.78 -6.35
C TYR A 196 0.81 16.05 -5.45
N LEU A 197 0.28 16.71 -4.43
CA LEU A 197 -0.78 16.15 -3.60
C LEU A 197 -2.03 15.79 -4.42
N ASP A 198 -2.48 16.70 -5.31
CA ASP A 198 -3.60 16.42 -6.22
C ASP A 198 -3.37 15.14 -7.06
N LYS A 199 -2.16 14.96 -7.56
CA LYS A 199 -1.81 13.77 -8.35
C LYS A 199 -1.68 12.51 -7.50
N ALA A 200 -1.06 12.61 -6.33
CA ALA A 200 -0.95 11.50 -5.39
C ALA A 200 -2.33 11.02 -4.91
N VAL A 201 -3.28 11.94 -4.68
CA VAL A 201 -4.68 11.60 -4.38
C VAL A 201 -5.35 10.90 -5.56
N GLY A 202 -5.04 11.32 -6.79
CA GLY A 202 -5.53 10.64 -8.00
C GLY A 202 -5.10 9.17 -8.04
N ILE A 203 -3.80 8.89 -7.85
CA ILE A 203 -3.28 7.52 -7.81
C ILE A 203 -3.89 6.76 -6.62
N HIS A 204 -3.88 7.33 -5.42
CA HIS A 204 -4.49 6.73 -4.23
C HIS A 204 -5.93 6.23 -4.46
N ASN A 205 -6.73 7.00 -5.19
CA ASN A 205 -8.10 6.59 -5.52
C ASN A 205 -8.13 5.38 -6.47
N VAL A 206 -7.23 5.31 -7.44
CA VAL A 206 -7.11 4.17 -8.36
C VAL A 206 -6.65 2.92 -7.61
N GLU A 207 -5.64 3.03 -6.74
CA GLU A 207 -5.21 1.97 -5.81
C GLU A 207 -6.39 1.44 -4.98
N ALA A 208 -7.24 2.33 -4.46
CA ALA A 208 -8.40 1.92 -3.68
C ALA A 208 -9.43 1.15 -4.52
N TYR A 209 -9.61 1.49 -5.81
CA TYR A 209 -10.44 0.71 -6.74
C TYR A 209 -9.84 -0.67 -7.04
N HIS A 210 -8.53 -0.75 -7.26
CA HIS A 210 -7.82 -2.01 -7.45
C HIS A 210 -7.99 -2.91 -6.22
N ALA A 211 -7.62 -2.41 -5.04
CA ALA A 211 -7.74 -3.12 -3.77
C ALA A 211 -9.17 -3.64 -3.53
N ALA A 212 -10.20 -2.78 -3.68
CA ALA A 212 -11.59 -3.14 -3.47
C ALA A 212 -12.06 -4.25 -4.44
N SER A 213 -11.64 -4.18 -5.70
CA SER A 213 -11.95 -5.16 -6.73
C SER A 213 -11.31 -6.52 -6.41
N ILE A 214 -10.03 -6.54 -6.03
CA ILE A 214 -9.28 -7.73 -5.64
C ILE A 214 -9.92 -8.35 -4.38
N ARG A 215 -10.19 -7.56 -3.35
CA ARG A 215 -10.80 -8.01 -2.10
C ARG A 215 -12.18 -8.62 -2.36
N THR A 216 -12.98 -8.02 -3.25
CA THR A 216 -14.27 -8.56 -3.68
C THR A 216 -14.10 -9.93 -4.34
N ARG A 217 -13.09 -10.11 -5.19
CA ARG A 217 -12.83 -11.40 -5.86
C ARG A 217 -12.31 -12.46 -4.90
N ILE A 218 -11.47 -12.10 -3.93
CA ILE A 218 -11.05 -13.01 -2.86
C ILE A 218 -12.26 -13.46 -2.04
N PHE A 219 -13.18 -12.55 -1.71
CA PHE A 219 -14.42 -12.91 -1.01
C PHE A 219 -15.24 -13.93 -1.80
N GLN A 220 -15.41 -13.71 -3.10
CA GLN A 220 -16.15 -14.61 -4.00
C GLN A 220 -15.45 -15.96 -4.24
N ALA A 221 -14.12 -16.01 -4.13
CA ALA A 221 -13.33 -17.24 -4.25
C ALA A 221 -13.53 -18.22 -3.06
N GLY A 222 -14.19 -17.76 -1.99
CA GLY A 222 -14.65 -18.63 -0.90
C GLY A 222 -13.68 -18.75 0.27
N ALA A 223 -14.03 -19.61 1.22
CA ALA A 223 -13.43 -19.67 2.55
C ALA A 223 -11.91 -19.87 2.56
N THR A 224 -11.36 -20.66 1.64
CA THR A 224 -9.90 -20.89 1.58
C THR A 224 -9.14 -19.63 1.19
N ALA A 225 -9.60 -18.88 0.19
CA ALA A 225 -8.98 -17.62 -0.22
C ALA A 225 -9.16 -16.55 0.85
N GLN A 226 -10.31 -16.49 1.49
CA GLN A 226 -10.58 -15.59 2.61
C GLN A 226 -9.63 -15.88 3.78
N ALA A 227 -9.45 -17.14 4.19
CA ALA A 227 -8.52 -17.51 5.26
C ALA A 227 -7.06 -17.16 4.91
N ALA A 228 -6.65 -17.34 3.66
CA ALA A 228 -5.32 -16.95 3.20
C ALA A 228 -5.13 -15.42 3.28
N SER A 229 -6.12 -14.62 2.86
CA SER A 229 -6.05 -13.16 2.98
C SER A 229 -5.97 -12.69 4.43
N GLN A 230 -6.67 -13.35 5.36
CA GLN A 230 -6.58 -13.06 6.80
C GLN A 230 -5.17 -13.35 7.35
N ALA A 231 -4.54 -14.45 6.92
CA ALA A 231 -3.17 -14.78 7.31
C ALA A 231 -2.15 -13.77 6.73
N ILE A 232 -2.36 -13.29 5.51
CA ILE A 232 -1.56 -12.24 4.88
C ILE A 232 -1.69 -10.94 5.65
N ALA A 233 -2.92 -10.48 5.93
CA ALA A 233 -3.18 -9.26 6.69
C ALA A 233 -2.52 -9.31 8.09
N ALA A 234 -2.69 -10.42 8.82
CA ALA A 234 -2.06 -10.62 10.12
C ALA A 234 -0.52 -10.59 10.04
N THR A 235 0.05 -11.07 8.93
CA THR A 235 1.51 -11.03 8.71
C THR A 235 1.99 -9.62 8.42
N ARG A 236 1.28 -8.83 7.60
CA ARG A 236 1.58 -7.42 7.34
C ARG A 236 1.54 -6.60 8.63
N ALA A 237 0.46 -6.74 9.42
CA ALA A 237 0.31 -6.09 10.72
C ALA A 237 1.44 -6.44 11.71
N LYS A 238 1.93 -7.68 11.68
CA LYS A 238 3.08 -8.09 12.49
C LYS A 238 4.39 -7.46 11.99
N LEU A 239 4.57 -7.35 10.67
CA LEU A 239 5.79 -6.79 10.07
C LEU A 239 5.90 -5.29 10.31
N ASP A 240 4.81 -4.54 10.21
CA ASP A 240 4.80 -3.08 10.43
C ASP A 240 4.67 -2.67 11.90
N GLY A 241 4.50 -3.65 12.79
CA GLY A 241 4.45 -3.44 14.23
C GLY A 241 3.11 -2.91 14.74
N THR A 242 2.06 -2.96 13.92
CA THR A 242 0.70 -2.60 14.29
C THR A 242 -0.15 -3.85 14.51
N ASN A 243 -1.32 -3.70 15.12
CA ASN A 243 -2.24 -4.82 15.33
C ASN A 243 -3.66 -4.55 14.81
N ASN A 244 -3.93 -3.35 14.27
CA ASN A 244 -5.29 -2.90 14.01
C ASN A 244 -5.49 -2.19 12.67
N ASP A 245 -4.50 -2.16 11.80
CA ASP A 245 -4.49 -1.39 10.55
C ASP A 245 -4.46 -2.26 9.29
N ASP A 246 -4.83 -3.52 9.43
CA ASP A 246 -4.85 -4.47 8.32
C ASP A 246 -5.93 -5.52 8.56
N VAL A 247 -6.93 -5.55 7.71
CA VAL A 247 -8.08 -6.44 7.84
C VAL A 247 -8.17 -7.38 6.65
N GLY A 248 -8.04 -8.68 6.89
CA GLY A 248 -8.25 -9.71 5.87
C GLY A 248 -9.69 -9.76 5.38
N VAL A 249 -9.87 -10.33 4.20
CA VAL A 249 -11.19 -10.49 3.58
C VAL A 249 -11.97 -11.62 4.25
N GLY A 250 -13.25 -11.43 4.51
CA GLY A 250 -14.08 -12.48 5.10
C GLY A 250 -15.41 -11.99 5.66
N ILE A 251 -15.93 -12.72 6.64
CA ILE A 251 -17.11 -12.32 7.42
C ILE A 251 -16.68 -12.18 8.89
N THR A 252 -16.84 -11.00 9.42
CA THR A 252 -16.55 -10.70 10.83
C THR A 252 -17.84 -10.18 11.49
N ASN A 253 -18.28 -10.81 12.58
CA ASN A 253 -19.51 -10.44 13.29
C ASN A 253 -20.75 -10.38 12.37
N GLY A 254 -20.83 -11.27 11.37
CA GLY A 254 -21.95 -11.35 10.43
C GLY A 254 -21.93 -10.33 9.30
N ALA A 255 -20.89 -9.50 9.19
CA ALA A 255 -20.71 -8.52 8.12
C ALA A 255 -19.49 -8.86 7.26
N ALA A 256 -19.57 -8.58 5.96
CA ALA A 256 -18.44 -8.73 5.05
C ALA A 256 -17.36 -7.67 5.34
N THR A 257 -16.08 -8.08 5.27
CA THR A 257 -14.91 -7.21 5.38
C THR A 257 -14.26 -7.04 4.00
N ILE A 258 -14.98 -6.38 3.08
CA ILE A 258 -14.47 -6.07 1.74
C ILE A 258 -13.58 -4.82 1.76
N VAL A 259 -14.00 -3.80 2.49
CA VAL A 259 -13.26 -2.54 2.61
C VAL A 259 -12.37 -2.59 3.84
N ASP A 260 -11.09 -2.22 3.66
CA ASP A 260 -10.13 -2.09 4.75
C ASP A 260 -10.16 -0.66 5.29
N ASN A 261 -10.83 -0.47 6.41
CA ASN A 261 -11.04 0.85 7.00
C ASN A 261 -11.15 0.80 8.53
N ASP A 262 -10.96 1.97 9.14
CA ASP A 262 -11.13 2.18 10.57
C ASP A 262 -12.63 2.31 10.98
N ALA A 263 -12.85 2.55 12.26
CA ALA A 263 -14.21 2.73 12.82
C ALA A 263 -14.96 3.97 12.28
N ASN A 264 -14.24 4.91 11.62
CA ASN A 264 -14.82 6.09 10.99
C ASN A 264 -15.01 5.90 9.48
N ALA A 265 -14.82 4.68 8.97
CA ALA A 265 -14.83 4.35 7.56
C ALA A 265 -13.76 5.11 6.74
N MET A 266 -12.60 5.38 7.34
CA MET A 266 -11.44 5.94 6.68
C MET A 266 -10.39 4.85 6.45
N THR A 267 -9.70 4.89 5.31
CA THR A 267 -8.57 4.00 5.04
C THR A 267 -7.46 4.22 6.07
N TYR A 268 -6.78 3.14 6.44
CA TYR A 268 -5.61 3.23 7.30
C TYR A 268 -4.48 3.98 6.59
N ALA A 269 -3.53 4.49 7.39
CA ALA A 269 -2.36 5.21 6.91
C ALA A 269 -1.10 4.55 7.44
N ARG A 270 -0.16 4.21 6.55
CA ARG A 270 1.15 3.67 6.92
C ARG A 270 2.24 4.72 6.73
N SER A 271 3.10 4.86 7.71
CA SER A 271 4.35 5.61 7.55
C SER A 271 5.28 4.88 6.56
N THR A 272 6.24 5.60 5.98
CA THR A 272 7.25 4.99 5.11
C THR A 272 8.01 3.85 5.79
N THR A 273 8.30 3.96 7.09
CA THR A 273 8.95 2.90 7.87
C THR A 273 8.09 1.63 7.95
N GLN A 274 6.78 1.76 8.14
CA GLN A 274 5.85 0.64 8.17
C GLN A 274 5.77 -0.05 6.80
N VAL A 275 5.66 0.73 5.72
CA VAL A 275 5.68 0.19 4.36
C VAL A 275 6.99 -0.56 4.08
N LEU A 276 8.14 0.05 4.41
CA LEU A 276 9.47 -0.59 4.27
C LEU A 276 9.56 -1.91 5.04
N SER A 277 9.03 -1.96 6.28
CA SER A 277 9.02 -3.18 7.08
C SER A 277 8.25 -4.31 6.39
N ILE A 278 7.14 -4.01 5.72
CA ILE A 278 6.36 -5.00 4.96
C ILE A 278 7.13 -5.45 3.72
N VAL A 279 7.54 -4.50 2.87
CA VAL A 279 8.14 -4.85 1.56
C VAL A 279 9.54 -5.45 1.68
N TYR A 280 10.22 -5.24 2.81
CA TYR A 280 11.49 -5.90 3.16
C TYR A 280 11.29 -7.18 3.98
N GLY A 281 10.03 -7.58 4.29
CA GLY A 281 9.76 -8.78 5.08
C GLY A 281 10.34 -8.74 6.49
N GLY A 282 10.38 -7.56 7.12
CA GLY A 282 11.01 -7.32 8.42
C GLY A 282 12.51 -7.05 8.35
N GLY A 283 13.11 -7.00 7.16
CA GLY A 283 14.52 -6.64 6.96
C GLY A 283 14.78 -5.14 7.22
N SER A 284 16.04 -4.79 7.45
CA SER A 284 16.48 -3.41 7.61
C SER A 284 17.22 -2.94 6.36
N GLY A 285 16.63 -1.96 5.64
CA GLY A 285 17.20 -1.35 4.45
C GLY A 285 17.14 -2.21 3.18
N MET A 286 16.86 -3.50 3.29
CA MET A 286 16.69 -4.44 2.17
C MET A 286 16.01 -5.74 2.65
N GLY A 287 15.47 -6.50 1.73
CA GLY A 287 14.88 -7.81 1.99
C GLY A 287 13.67 -8.08 1.10
N ALA A 288 13.07 -9.24 1.25
CA ALA A 288 11.90 -9.72 0.53
C ALA A 288 11.80 -9.20 -0.92
N PHE A 289 10.85 -8.31 -1.24
CA PHE A 289 10.64 -7.81 -2.61
C PHE A 289 11.78 -6.94 -3.15
N TYR A 290 12.60 -6.37 -2.29
CA TYR A 290 13.74 -5.51 -2.66
C TYR A 290 15.04 -6.03 -2.07
N PRO A 291 15.64 -7.08 -2.67
CA PRO A 291 16.80 -7.78 -2.12
C PRO A 291 18.05 -6.91 -1.97
N ALA A 292 18.13 -5.79 -2.69
CA ALA A 292 19.20 -4.79 -2.59
C ALA A 292 18.70 -3.45 -2.00
N GLY A 293 17.50 -3.41 -1.46
CA GLY A 293 16.85 -2.20 -1.00
C GLY A 293 16.20 -1.37 -2.13
N MET A 294 15.39 -0.41 -1.75
CA MET A 294 14.83 0.59 -2.66
C MET A 294 15.88 1.62 -3.07
N ASN A 295 15.64 2.32 -4.18
CA ASN A 295 16.44 3.44 -4.64
C ASN A 295 15.90 4.76 -4.09
N GLY A 296 16.78 5.74 -3.83
CA GLY A 296 16.42 7.07 -3.33
C GLY A 296 16.79 7.31 -1.88
N THR A 297 16.19 8.31 -1.28
CA THR A 297 16.49 8.78 0.09
C THR A 297 15.74 7.96 1.16
N ILE A 298 14.48 7.60 0.87
CA ILE A 298 13.64 6.79 1.75
C ILE A 298 13.82 5.31 1.37
N LYS A 299 14.50 4.55 2.25
CA LYS A 299 14.84 3.15 2.00
C LYS A 299 15.19 2.39 3.28
#